data_7778862e1223392e7e6d5e943acfe11e
#
_entry.id   7778862e1223392e7e6d5e943acfe11e
#
_cell.length_a   1.000
_cell.length_b   1.000
_cell.length_c   1.000
_cell.angle_alpha   90.00
_cell.angle_beta   90.00
_cell.angle_gamma   90.00
#
_symmetry.space_group_name_H-M   'P 1'
#
loop_
_entity.id
_entity.type
_entity.pdbx_description
1 polymer ?
#
loop_
_entity_poly.entity_id
_entity_poly.type
_entity_poly.pdbx_seq_one_letter_code
_entity_poly.pdbx_strand_id
1 'polypeptide(L)'
;MSSVPPGLLPLDRSSVVSLQERTDRIADDILASLPPPEQLSVDERRGIIARYSSVLEGNFIYWMTGAYLSVGSEEARSIILDNLLEEVRDCHPGMLRRFAMAADAVPTDSDALAVYQELLDVRLFVGRRPRVAVVVMMAFFEGFIQRFMPYLAELAQRQGSIEKEYTDVHGICDIAHTQELFRAVEAEMALARDSWEPAENLFEGVDLLQALMQKITAVHSTVQAGMRDEELAAPGELNVSKSNGHFAHSAD
;
A
#
# COMPACT_ATOMS: atom_id res chain seq x y z
N MET A 1 44.15 -4.28 20.88
CA MET A 1 42.90 -4.83 21.45
C MET A 1 41.83 -3.79 21.20
N SER A 2 41.05 -3.96 20.12
CA SER A 2 39.98 -3.01 19.75
C SER A 2 38.70 -3.44 20.48
N SER A 3 38.20 -2.61 21.39
CA SER A 3 36.96 -2.83 22.10
C SER A 3 35.79 -2.56 21.17
N VAL A 4 35.00 -3.59 20.88
CA VAL A 4 33.70 -3.49 20.20
C VAL A 4 32.76 -2.66 21.08
N PRO A 5 32.07 -1.63 20.53
CA PRO A 5 31.12 -0.84 21.31
C PRO A 5 29.95 -1.72 21.78
N PRO A 6 29.44 -1.55 23.02
CA PRO A 6 28.31 -2.30 23.53
C PRO A 6 27.03 -1.84 22.83
N GLY A 7 26.39 -2.71 22.04
CA GLY A 7 25.08 -2.46 21.44
C GLY A 7 24.75 -3.22 20.17
N LEU A 8 25.72 -3.86 19.53
CA LEU A 8 25.45 -4.73 18.38
C LEU A 8 25.31 -6.18 18.88
N LEU A 9 24.06 -6.65 19.03
CA LEU A 9 23.80 -8.09 19.14
C LEU A 9 24.25 -8.74 17.82
N PRO A 10 24.91 -9.91 17.85
CA PRO A 10 25.23 -10.64 16.65
C PRO A 10 23.91 -11.01 15.95
N LEU A 11 23.71 -10.46 14.76
CA LEU A 11 22.61 -10.84 13.87
C LEU A 11 22.88 -12.27 13.40
N ASP A 12 22.25 -13.26 14.03
CA ASP A 12 22.31 -14.68 13.69
C ASP A 12 20.94 -15.15 13.15
N ARG A 13 20.81 -16.44 12.87
CA ARG A 13 19.51 -17.01 12.45
C ARG A 13 18.35 -16.69 13.41
N SER A 14 18.64 -16.56 14.71
CA SER A 14 17.62 -16.21 15.70
C SER A 14 17.10 -14.78 15.49
N SER A 15 17.93 -13.89 14.95
CA SER A 15 17.54 -12.52 14.60
C SER A 15 16.57 -12.49 13.41
N VAL A 16 16.78 -13.32 12.37
CA VAL A 16 15.86 -13.40 11.21
C VAL A 16 14.53 -14.01 11.63
N VAL A 17 14.52 -15.07 12.45
CA VAL A 17 13.28 -15.65 13.01
C VAL A 17 12.51 -14.58 13.79
N SER A 18 13.19 -13.77 14.60
CA SER A 18 12.53 -12.71 15.36
C SER A 18 12.00 -11.57 14.46
N LEU A 19 12.64 -11.30 13.30
CA LEU A 19 12.13 -10.36 12.29
C LEU A 19 10.86 -10.92 11.66
N GLN A 20 10.86 -12.16 11.24
CA GLN A 20 9.70 -12.83 10.67
C GLN A 20 8.53 -12.85 11.64
N GLU A 21 8.73 -13.29 12.89
CA GLU A 21 7.69 -13.27 13.90
C GLU A 21 7.11 -11.87 14.17
N ARG A 22 7.94 -10.84 14.04
CA ARG A 22 7.47 -9.46 14.21
C ARG A 22 6.69 -8.98 13.00
N THR A 23 7.12 -9.27 11.77
CA THR A 23 6.37 -8.96 10.55
C THR A 23 5.04 -9.68 10.52
N ASP A 24 4.99 -10.96 10.93
CA ASP A 24 3.76 -11.73 11.03
C ASP A 24 2.77 -11.12 12.00
N ARG A 25 3.22 -10.67 13.19
CA ARG A 25 2.35 -9.97 14.16
C ARG A 25 1.79 -8.67 13.58
N ILE A 26 2.61 -7.86 12.89
CA ILE A 26 2.13 -6.63 12.25
C ILE A 26 1.07 -6.95 11.18
N ALA A 27 1.29 -7.99 10.39
CA ALA A 27 0.31 -8.45 9.40
C ALA A 27 -1.00 -8.91 10.08
N ASP A 28 -0.92 -9.68 11.18
CA ASP A 28 -2.09 -10.09 11.96
C ASP A 28 -2.86 -8.90 12.51
N ASP A 29 -2.18 -7.89 13.04
CA ASP A 29 -2.79 -6.69 13.60
C ASP A 29 -3.52 -5.89 12.52
N ILE A 30 -2.94 -5.77 11.32
CA ILE A 30 -3.61 -5.12 10.17
C ILE A 30 -4.87 -5.90 9.79
N LEU A 31 -4.75 -7.22 9.60
CA LEU A 31 -5.86 -8.08 9.19
C LEU A 31 -7.00 -8.06 10.21
N ALA A 32 -6.66 -8.08 11.51
CA ALA A 32 -7.65 -7.99 12.59
C ALA A 32 -8.37 -6.63 12.66
N SER A 33 -7.76 -5.57 12.12
CA SER A 33 -8.34 -4.22 12.07
C SER A 33 -9.22 -3.95 10.86
N LEU A 34 -9.27 -4.88 9.89
CA LEU A 34 -10.06 -4.70 8.67
C LEU A 34 -11.57 -4.64 8.98
N PRO A 35 -12.30 -3.73 8.35
CA PRO A 35 -13.75 -3.70 8.50
C PRO A 35 -14.38 -4.95 7.88
N PRO A 36 -15.37 -5.59 8.54
CA PRO A 36 -16.00 -6.79 8.00
C PRO A 36 -16.66 -6.50 6.64
N PRO A 37 -16.40 -7.29 5.59
CA PRO A 37 -16.90 -7.04 4.22
C PRO A 37 -18.43 -6.91 4.13
N GLU A 38 -19.16 -7.63 4.99
CA GLU A 38 -20.63 -7.61 5.05
C GLU A 38 -21.19 -6.32 5.65
N GLN A 39 -20.40 -5.56 6.39
CA GLN A 39 -20.80 -4.29 6.99
C GLN A 39 -20.52 -3.09 6.08
N LEU A 40 -19.71 -3.31 5.03
CA LEU A 40 -19.35 -2.26 4.08
C LEU A 40 -20.47 -2.03 3.06
N SER A 41 -20.71 -0.77 2.71
CA SER A 41 -21.52 -0.39 1.56
C SER A 41 -20.86 -0.78 0.24
N VAL A 42 -21.61 -0.70 -0.85
CA VAL A 42 -21.11 -0.93 -2.22
C VAL A 42 -19.94 0.02 -2.54
N ASP A 43 -20.10 1.30 -2.21
CA ASP A 43 -19.10 2.34 -2.49
C ASP A 43 -17.82 2.15 -1.67
N GLU A 44 -17.93 1.72 -0.41
CA GLU A 44 -16.77 1.45 0.44
C GLU A 44 -15.98 0.25 -0.07
N ARG A 45 -16.65 -0.86 -0.42
CA ARG A 45 -15.99 -2.03 -1.02
C ARG A 45 -15.30 -1.67 -2.33
N ARG A 46 -16.02 -0.96 -3.23
CA ARG A 46 -15.46 -0.45 -4.47
C ARG A 46 -14.22 0.41 -4.20
N GLY A 47 -14.33 1.36 -3.26
CA GLY A 47 -13.24 2.28 -2.93
C GLY A 47 -11.98 1.57 -2.41
N ILE A 48 -12.12 0.52 -1.58
CA ILE A 48 -10.98 -0.28 -1.10
C ILE A 48 -10.30 -0.98 -2.28
N ILE A 49 -11.05 -1.68 -3.15
CA ILE A 49 -10.49 -2.38 -4.32
C ILE A 49 -9.80 -1.39 -5.26
N ALA A 50 -10.42 -0.23 -5.51
CA ALA A 50 -9.89 0.78 -6.40
C ALA A 50 -8.58 1.40 -5.87
N ARG A 51 -8.52 1.77 -4.59
CA ARG A 51 -7.29 2.28 -3.97
C ARG A 51 -6.18 1.24 -3.95
N TYR A 52 -6.50 -0.01 -3.62
CA TYR A 52 -5.55 -1.13 -3.69
C TYR A 52 -4.98 -1.26 -5.11
N SER A 53 -5.84 -1.29 -6.13
CA SER A 53 -5.43 -1.42 -7.53
C SER A 53 -4.60 -0.22 -8.01
N SER A 54 -4.96 1.01 -7.61
CA SER A 54 -4.19 2.22 -7.98
C SER A 54 -2.76 2.21 -7.42
N VAL A 55 -2.56 1.55 -6.27
CA VAL A 55 -1.25 1.40 -5.66
C VAL A 55 -0.48 0.25 -6.32
N LEU A 56 -1.05 -0.94 -6.40
CA LEU A 56 -0.27 -2.15 -6.71
C LEU A 56 0.00 -2.33 -8.19
N GLU A 57 -0.85 -1.85 -9.11
CA GLU A 57 -0.73 -2.12 -10.55
C GLU A 57 0.65 -1.80 -11.16
N GLY A 58 1.38 -0.85 -10.61
CA GLY A 58 2.71 -0.52 -11.13
C GLY A 58 3.78 -0.36 -10.05
N ASN A 59 3.40 -0.21 -8.78
CA ASN A 59 4.37 0.09 -7.73
C ASN A 59 5.07 -1.14 -7.19
N PHE A 60 4.44 -2.31 -7.21
CA PHE A 60 5.08 -3.51 -6.71
C PHE A 60 6.35 -3.85 -7.52
N ILE A 61 6.27 -3.86 -8.85
CA ILE A 61 7.43 -4.02 -9.74
C ILE A 61 8.49 -2.94 -9.48
N TYR A 62 8.07 -1.69 -9.25
CA TYR A 62 9.00 -0.62 -8.89
C TYR A 62 9.72 -0.90 -7.56
N TRP A 63 9.01 -1.37 -6.52
CA TRP A 63 9.60 -1.68 -5.22
C TRP A 63 10.56 -2.87 -5.33
N MET A 64 10.19 -3.94 -6.03
CA MET A 64 11.07 -5.09 -6.30
C MET A 64 12.32 -4.68 -7.08
N THR A 65 12.17 -3.79 -8.09
CA THR A 65 13.33 -3.25 -8.82
C THR A 65 14.23 -2.44 -7.88
N GLY A 66 13.65 -1.62 -7.00
CA GLY A 66 14.40 -0.87 -5.99
C GLY A 66 15.15 -1.79 -5.02
N ALA A 67 14.51 -2.87 -4.56
CA ALA A 67 15.14 -3.90 -3.72
C ALA A 67 16.31 -4.58 -4.46
N TYR A 68 16.11 -5.02 -5.70
CA TYR A 68 17.15 -5.60 -6.55
C TYR A 68 18.38 -4.69 -6.68
N LEU A 69 18.17 -3.39 -6.89
CA LEU A 69 19.24 -2.40 -7.01
C LEU A 69 19.92 -2.05 -5.68
N SER A 70 19.29 -2.40 -4.56
CA SER A 70 19.78 -2.06 -3.21
C SER A 70 20.69 -3.14 -2.63
N VAL A 71 20.43 -4.41 -2.95
CA VAL A 71 21.13 -5.55 -2.34
C VAL A 71 22.53 -5.73 -2.86
N GLY A 72 23.45 -6.15 -1.98
CA GLY A 72 24.85 -6.44 -2.28
C GLY A 72 25.16 -7.93 -2.43
N SER A 73 24.36 -8.80 -1.80
CA SER A 73 24.52 -10.25 -1.87
C SER A 73 24.07 -10.81 -3.23
N GLU A 74 24.85 -11.68 -3.84
CA GLU A 74 24.47 -12.38 -5.08
C GLU A 74 23.28 -13.31 -4.85
N GLU A 75 23.19 -13.94 -3.67
CA GLU A 75 22.05 -14.79 -3.31
C GLU A 75 20.77 -13.97 -3.21
N ALA A 76 20.77 -12.86 -2.46
CA ALA A 76 19.62 -11.97 -2.35
C ALA A 76 19.20 -11.39 -3.71
N ARG A 77 20.19 -11.01 -4.53
CA ARG A 77 19.94 -10.48 -5.88
C ARG A 77 19.25 -11.50 -6.77
N SER A 78 19.70 -12.77 -6.76
CA SER A 78 19.07 -13.84 -7.54
C SER A 78 17.62 -14.05 -7.13
N ILE A 79 17.35 -14.17 -5.83
CA ILE A 79 16.00 -14.37 -5.29
C ILE A 79 15.05 -13.23 -5.72
N ILE A 80 15.48 -11.99 -5.54
CA ILE A 80 14.67 -10.82 -5.88
C ILE A 80 14.45 -10.72 -7.39
N LEU A 81 15.45 -11.09 -8.20
CA LEU A 81 15.33 -11.10 -9.66
C LEU A 81 14.33 -12.14 -10.13
N ASP A 82 14.34 -13.35 -9.57
CA ASP A 82 13.43 -14.43 -9.94
C ASP A 82 11.98 -14.01 -9.65
N ASN A 83 11.70 -13.45 -8.48
CA ASN A 83 10.41 -12.87 -8.12
C ASN A 83 9.98 -11.76 -9.10
N LEU A 84 10.86 -10.79 -9.37
CA LEU A 84 10.59 -9.69 -10.29
C LEU A 84 10.26 -10.18 -11.72
N LEU A 85 10.98 -11.20 -12.19
CA LEU A 85 10.76 -11.78 -13.52
C LEU A 85 9.41 -12.51 -13.59
N GLU A 86 8.97 -13.15 -12.52
CA GLU A 86 7.68 -13.80 -12.41
C GLU A 86 6.54 -12.76 -12.50
N GLU A 87 6.62 -11.69 -11.73
CA GLU A 87 5.67 -10.58 -11.78
C GLU A 87 5.47 -10.00 -13.19
N VAL A 88 6.58 -9.84 -13.93
CA VAL A 88 6.54 -9.26 -15.28
C VAL A 88 6.08 -10.27 -16.31
N ARG A 89 6.61 -11.51 -16.28
CA ARG A 89 6.33 -12.56 -17.26
C ARG A 89 4.88 -13.01 -17.21
N ASP A 90 4.35 -13.18 -15.99
CA ASP A 90 3.01 -13.71 -15.78
C ASP A 90 1.95 -12.60 -15.74
N CYS A 91 2.40 -11.34 -15.94
CA CYS A 91 1.55 -10.17 -16.10
C CYS A 91 0.62 -9.92 -14.90
N HIS A 92 1.13 -10.02 -13.67
CA HIS A 92 0.35 -9.80 -12.44
C HIS A 92 -0.37 -8.43 -12.39
N PRO A 93 0.23 -7.31 -12.86
CA PRO A 93 -0.50 -6.05 -12.98
C PRO A 93 -1.74 -6.15 -13.90
N GLY A 94 -1.66 -6.97 -14.95
CA GLY A 94 -2.79 -7.22 -15.85
C GLY A 94 -3.89 -8.06 -15.19
N MET A 95 -3.53 -9.02 -14.33
CA MET A 95 -4.50 -9.79 -13.53
C MET A 95 -5.24 -8.86 -12.57
N LEU A 96 -4.51 -8.00 -11.85
CA LEU A 96 -5.10 -7.01 -10.92
C LEU A 96 -6.07 -6.06 -11.65
N ARG A 97 -5.71 -5.59 -12.85
CA ARG A 97 -6.59 -4.75 -13.64
C ARG A 97 -7.88 -5.47 -14.03
N ARG A 98 -7.82 -6.74 -14.48
CA ARG A 98 -9.01 -7.54 -14.78
C ARG A 98 -9.87 -7.75 -13.54
N PHE A 99 -9.25 -8.03 -12.40
CA PHE A 99 -9.93 -8.17 -11.11
C PHE A 99 -10.71 -6.90 -10.73
N ALA A 100 -10.07 -5.73 -10.80
CA ALA A 100 -10.72 -4.45 -10.49
C ALA A 100 -11.87 -4.13 -11.46
N MET A 101 -11.68 -4.39 -12.76
CA MET A 101 -12.73 -4.21 -13.77
C MET A 101 -13.94 -5.12 -13.51
N ALA A 102 -13.72 -6.39 -13.20
CA ALA A 102 -14.79 -7.34 -12.93
C ALA A 102 -15.58 -7.01 -11.64
N ALA A 103 -14.96 -6.31 -10.69
CA ALA A 103 -15.59 -5.83 -9.46
C ALA A 103 -16.21 -4.44 -9.60
N ASP A 104 -16.28 -3.84 -10.81
CA ASP A 104 -16.70 -2.45 -11.06
C ASP A 104 -15.95 -1.44 -10.16
N ALA A 105 -14.66 -1.70 -9.97
CA ALA A 105 -13.79 -0.94 -9.05
C ALA A 105 -12.53 -0.41 -9.74
N VAL A 106 -12.64 -0.02 -11.01
CA VAL A 106 -11.54 0.65 -11.73
C VAL A 106 -11.15 1.92 -10.99
N PRO A 107 -9.85 2.12 -10.70
CA PRO A 107 -9.39 3.31 -9.99
C PRO A 107 -9.74 4.62 -10.72
N THR A 108 -10.14 5.62 -9.95
CA THR A 108 -10.29 7.01 -10.40
C THR A 108 -9.14 7.87 -9.87
N ASP A 109 -9.00 9.09 -10.39
CA ASP A 109 -8.02 10.06 -9.86
C ASP A 109 -8.23 10.32 -8.37
N SER A 110 -9.48 10.33 -7.90
CA SER A 110 -9.81 10.49 -6.49
C SER A 110 -9.30 9.32 -5.63
N ASP A 111 -9.41 8.09 -6.14
CA ASP A 111 -8.90 6.91 -5.43
C ASP A 111 -7.37 6.95 -5.33
N ALA A 112 -6.69 7.35 -6.41
CA ALA A 112 -5.23 7.50 -6.43
C ALA A 112 -4.74 8.62 -5.50
N LEU A 113 -5.41 9.78 -5.51
CA LEU A 113 -5.08 10.91 -4.64
C LEU A 113 -5.29 10.59 -3.16
N ALA A 114 -6.29 9.75 -2.84
CA ALA A 114 -6.58 9.37 -1.46
C ALA A 114 -5.42 8.64 -0.76
N VAL A 115 -4.54 7.98 -1.51
CA VAL A 115 -3.40 7.18 -1.01
C VAL A 115 -2.04 7.75 -1.42
N TYR A 116 -2.05 8.92 -2.07
CA TYR A 116 -0.86 9.46 -2.73
C TYR A 116 0.30 9.74 -1.76
N GLN A 117 0.02 10.30 -0.59
CA GLN A 117 1.05 10.69 0.37
C GLN A 117 1.77 9.45 0.92
N GLU A 118 1.01 8.45 1.37
CA GLU A 118 1.56 7.20 1.93
C GLU A 118 2.33 6.42 0.86
N LEU A 119 1.83 6.43 -0.39
CA LEU A 119 2.54 5.83 -1.52
C LEU A 119 3.85 6.57 -1.84
N LEU A 120 3.86 7.91 -1.77
CA LEU A 120 5.06 8.71 -1.97
C LEU A 120 6.11 8.40 -0.90
N ASP A 121 5.72 8.25 0.36
CA ASP A 121 6.62 7.94 1.46
C ASP A 121 7.31 6.57 1.26
N VAL A 122 6.56 5.54 0.81
CA VAL A 122 7.14 4.24 0.44
C VAL A 122 8.11 4.40 -0.74
N ARG A 123 7.78 5.18 -1.76
CA ARG A 123 8.67 5.41 -2.92
C ARG A 123 9.96 6.12 -2.53
N LEU A 124 9.88 7.11 -1.65
CA LEU A 124 11.05 7.82 -1.13
C LEU A 124 11.95 6.89 -0.30
N PHE A 125 11.35 6.02 0.51
CA PHE A 125 12.08 5.00 1.26
C PHE A 125 12.84 4.06 0.31
N VAL A 126 12.17 3.47 -0.67
CA VAL A 126 12.78 2.57 -1.67
C VAL A 126 13.87 3.30 -2.47
N GLY A 127 13.64 4.58 -2.81
CA GLY A 127 14.59 5.42 -3.55
C GLY A 127 15.92 5.68 -2.82
N ARG A 128 15.93 5.61 -1.48
CA ARG A 128 17.16 5.69 -0.67
C ARG A 128 18.03 4.43 -0.72
N ARG A 129 17.46 3.34 -1.22
CA ARG A 129 18.12 2.02 -1.35
C ARG A 129 18.64 1.46 -0.02
N PRO A 130 17.80 1.35 1.02
CA PRO A 130 18.18 0.76 2.30
C PRO A 130 18.29 -0.77 2.14
N ARG A 131 19.51 -1.30 2.18
CA ARG A 131 19.87 -2.67 1.76
C ARG A 131 19.01 -3.75 2.43
N VAL A 132 19.15 -3.90 3.75
CA VAL A 132 18.43 -4.95 4.50
C VAL A 132 16.96 -4.54 4.69
N ALA A 133 16.69 -3.28 5.04
CA ALA A 133 15.36 -2.81 5.37
C ALA A 133 14.37 -2.90 4.20
N VAL A 134 14.81 -2.70 2.93
CA VAL A 134 13.94 -2.85 1.77
C VAL A 134 13.57 -4.31 1.52
N VAL A 135 14.48 -5.26 1.79
CA VAL A 135 14.17 -6.70 1.65
C VAL A 135 13.21 -7.16 2.75
N VAL A 136 13.39 -6.67 3.99
CA VAL A 136 12.42 -6.90 5.09
C VAL A 136 11.04 -6.35 4.72
N MET A 137 10.98 -5.15 4.13
CA MET A 137 9.73 -4.57 3.63
C MET A 137 9.05 -5.46 2.59
N MET A 138 9.82 -6.00 1.62
CA MET A 138 9.28 -6.87 0.57
C MET A 138 8.81 -8.22 1.14
N ALA A 139 9.60 -8.84 2.03
CA ALA A 139 9.22 -10.09 2.70
C ALA A 139 7.94 -9.93 3.55
N PHE A 140 7.81 -8.81 4.27
CA PHE A 140 6.58 -8.47 4.99
C PHE A 140 5.40 -8.33 4.02
N PHE A 141 5.58 -7.61 2.91
CA PHE A 141 4.50 -7.31 1.99
C PHE A 141 3.95 -8.56 1.31
N GLU A 142 4.80 -9.45 0.82
CA GLU A 142 4.42 -10.74 0.24
C GLU A 142 3.63 -11.60 1.25
N GLY A 143 4.14 -11.74 2.47
CA GLY A 143 3.45 -12.49 3.52
C GLY A 143 2.13 -11.85 3.95
N PHE A 144 2.02 -10.53 3.90
CA PHE A 144 0.78 -9.83 4.15
C PHE A 144 -0.22 -10.02 3.00
N ILE A 145 0.20 -9.83 1.74
CA ILE A 145 -0.66 -9.94 0.56
C ILE A 145 -1.28 -11.33 0.47
N GLN A 146 -0.50 -12.39 0.62
CA GLN A 146 -1.00 -13.76 0.65
C GLN A 146 -2.19 -13.93 1.62
N ARG A 147 -2.11 -13.34 2.80
CA ARG A 147 -3.13 -13.43 3.85
C ARG A 147 -4.28 -12.43 3.66
N PHE A 148 -4.06 -11.36 2.90
CA PHE A 148 -5.06 -10.35 2.55
C PHE A 148 -5.96 -10.78 1.38
N MET A 149 -5.50 -11.70 0.51
CA MET A 149 -6.23 -12.14 -0.68
C MET A 149 -7.64 -12.65 -0.39
N PRO A 150 -7.92 -13.46 0.65
CA PRO A 150 -9.29 -13.87 0.97
C PRO A 150 -10.24 -12.70 1.25
N TYR A 151 -9.75 -11.67 1.95
CA TYR A 151 -10.53 -10.46 2.22
C TYR A 151 -10.83 -9.70 0.93
N LEU A 152 -9.84 -9.49 0.07
CA LEU A 152 -9.99 -8.81 -1.21
C LEU A 152 -10.95 -9.55 -2.15
N ALA A 153 -10.84 -10.90 -2.19
CA ALA A 153 -11.75 -11.76 -2.96
C ALA A 153 -13.20 -11.62 -2.48
N GLU A 154 -13.43 -11.57 -1.17
CA GLU A 154 -14.78 -11.40 -0.62
C GLU A 154 -15.36 -10.02 -0.96
N LEU A 155 -14.56 -8.94 -0.90
CA LEU A 155 -15.01 -7.62 -1.34
C LEU A 155 -15.50 -7.66 -2.79
N ALA A 156 -14.70 -8.24 -3.70
CA ALA A 156 -15.05 -8.35 -5.11
C ALA A 156 -16.28 -9.24 -5.35
N GLN A 157 -16.40 -10.36 -4.66
CA GLN A 157 -17.56 -11.24 -4.74
C GLN A 157 -18.86 -10.51 -4.33
N ARG A 158 -18.80 -9.72 -3.28
CA ARG A 158 -19.93 -8.89 -2.81
C ARG A 158 -20.28 -7.74 -3.76
N GLN A 159 -19.38 -7.39 -4.68
CA GLN A 159 -19.64 -6.50 -5.82
C GLN A 159 -20.20 -7.24 -7.04
N GLY A 160 -20.39 -8.56 -6.97
CA GLY A 160 -20.89 -9.40 -8.05
C GLY A 160 -19.80 -9.95 -8.97
N SER A 161 -18.53 -9.74 -8.66
CA SER A 161 -17.42 -10.31 -9.43
C SER A 161 -17.32 -11.82 -9.24
N ILE A 162 -16.99 -12.52 -10.33
CA ILE A 162 -16.61 -13.94 -10.33
C ILE A 162 -15.13 -14.13 -10.67
N GLU A 163 -14.43 -13.04 -10.96
CA GLU A 163 -13.01 -13.04 -11.28
C GLU A 163 -12.18 -13.31 -10.03
N LYS A 164 -11.31 -14.31 -10.05
CA LYS A 164 -10.50 -14.76 -8.92
C LYS A 164 -9.04 -15.00 -9.25
N GLU A 165 -8.66 -14.93 -10.56
CA GLU A 165 -7.31 -15.28 -10.98
C GLU A 165 -6.25 -14.56 -10.15
N TYR A 166 -6.39 -13.23 -9.96
CA TYR A 166 -5.46 -12.44 -9.17
C TYR A 166 -5.34 -12.91 -7.72
N THR A 167 -6.47 -13.13 -7.05
CA THR A 167 -6.48 -13.51 -5.63
C THR A 167 -6.09 -14.96 -5.41
N ASP A 168 -6.40 -15.85 -6.34
CA ASP A 168 -6.04 -17.27 -6.26
C ASP A 168 -4.53 -17.47 -6.50
N VAL A 169 -3.94 -16.76 -7.47
CA VAL A 169 -2.50 -16.81 -7.76
C VAL A 169 -1.70 -16.32 -6.56
N HIS A 170 -1.98 -15.09 -6.07
CA HIS A 170 -1.22 -14.49 -4.95
C HIS A 170 -1.49 -15.17 -3.60
N GLY A 171 -2.65 -15.79 -3.43
CA GLY A 171 -2.92 -16.61 -2.24
C GLY A 171 -2.05 -17.88 -2.13
N ILE A 172 -1.39 -18.29 -3.22
CA ILE A 172 -0.59 -19.52 -3.28
C ILE A 172 0.90 -19.21 -3.50
N CYS A 173 1.26 -18.44 -4.53
CA CYS A 173 2.67 -18.20 -4.89
C CYS A 173 3.41 -17.38 -3.82
N ASP A 174 2.77 -16.41 -3.18
CA ASP A 174 3.40 -15.52 -2.19
C ASP A 174 3.88 -16.26 -0.94
N ILE A 175 3.43 -17.49 -0.69
CA ILE A 175 3.99 -18.34 0.38
C ILE A 175 5.46 -18.67 0.10
N ALA A 176 5.79 -19.07 -1.12
CA ALA A 176 7.16 -19.39 -1.52
C ALA A 176 8.01 -18.11 -1.58
N HIS A 177 7.48 -17.05 -2.18
CA HIS A 177 8.14 -15.75 -2.29
C HIS A 177 8.52 -15.18 -0.92
N THR A 178 7.60 -15.21 0.04
CA THR A 178 7.87 -14.78 1.42
C THR A 178 9.05 -15.53 2.05
N GLN A 179 9.08 -16.87 1.91
CA GLN A 179 10.17 -17.69 2.45
C GLN A 179 11.52 -17.37 1.79
N GLU A 180 11.52 -17.20 0.48
CA GLU A 180 12.72 -16.85 -0.28
C GLU A 180 13.22 -15.45 0.05
N LEU A 181 12.33 -14.48 0.21
CA LEU A 181 12.71 -13.12 0.62
C LEU A 181 13.30 -13.09 2.03
N PHE A 182 12.83 -13.92 2.99
CA PHE A 182 13.50 -14.04 4.29
C PHE A 182 14.89 -14.69 4.17
N ARG A 183 15.12 -15.59 3.21
CA ARG A 183 16.49 -16.07 2.89
C ARG A 183 17.35 -14.94 2.32
N ALA A 184 16.78 -14.09 1.46
CA ALA A 184 17.48 -12.90 0.95
C ALA A 184 17.81 -11.91 2.10
N VAL A 185 16.93 -11.72 3.09
CA VAL A 185 17.23 -10.96 4.31
C VAL A 185 18.42 -11.57 5.05
N GLU A 186 18.44 -12.90 5.25
CA GLU A 186 19.56 -13.61 5.91
C GLU A 186 20.89 -13.35 5.19
N ALA A 187 20.90 -13.46 3.86
CA ALA A 187 22.08 -13.23 3.03
C ALA A 187 22.58 -11.77 3.09
N GLU A 188 21.68 -10.78 3.05
CA GLU A 188 22.03 -9.37 3.18
C GLU A 188 22.54 -9.01 4.58
N MET A 189 21.90 -9.55 5.62
CA MET A 189 22.34 -9.36 7.00
C MET A 189 23.72 -9.96 7.26
N ALA A 190 24.03 -11.12 6.65
CA ALA A 190 25.36 -11.73 6.75
C ALA A 190 26.42 -10.83 6.10
N LEU A 191 26.14 -10.25 4.94
CA LEU A 191 27.05 -9.33 4.25
C LEU A 191 27.20 -7.98 5.00
N ALA A 192 26.14 -7.47 5.60
CA ALA A 192 26.17 -6.20 6.35
C ALA A 192 27.02 -6.27 7.64
N ARG A 193 27.21 -7.44 8.24
CA ARG A 193 28.10 -7.64 9.40
C ARG A 193 29.55 -7.26 9.12
N ASP A 194 29.98 -7.47 7.89
CA ASP A 194 31.35 -7.21 7.47
C ASP A 194 31.56 -5.75 6.98
N SER A 195 30.48 -4.97 6.90
CA SER A 195 30.50 -3.58 6.46
C SER A 195 30.32 -2.61 7.65
N TRP A 196 31.08 -1.49 7.60
CA TRP A 196 30.94 -0.37 8.55
C TRP A 196 29.76 0.52 8.14
N GLU A 197 28.54 -0.01 8.09
CA GLU A 197 27.35 0.78 7.79
C GLU A 197 26.60 1.16 9.09
N PRO A 198 25.98 2.35 9.16
CA PRO A 198 25.13 2.72 10.28
C PRO A 198 23.98 1.73 10.45
N ALA A 199 23.55 1.48 11.69
CA ALA A 199 22.39 0.64 11.96
C ALA A 199 21.15 1.18 11.23
N GLU A 200 20.62 0.44 10.29
CA GLU A 200 19.36 0.77 9.62
C GLU A 200 18.17 0.54 10.56
N ASN A 201 17.13 1.35 10.40
CA ASN A 201 15.80 1.02 10.96
C ASN A 201 15.15 -0.05 10.07
N LEU A 202 15.33 -1.30 10.42
CA LEU A 202 14.87 -2.45 9.62
C LEU A 202 13.34 -2.48 9.41
N PHE A 203 12.58 -1.77 10.25
CA PHE A 203 11.12 -1.74 10.18
C PHE A 203 10.54 -0.47 9.53
N GLU A 204 11.36 0.49 9.14
CA GLU A 204 10.85 1.72 8.53
C GLU A 204 9.96 1.46 7.32
N GLY A 205 10.39 0.58 6.40
CA GLY A 205 9.59 0.22 5.23
C GLY A 205 8.30 -0.55 5.58
N VAL A 206 8.34 -1.38 6.62
CA VAL A 206 7.17 -2.11 7.14
C VAL A 206 6.15 -1.13 7.73
N ASP A 207 6.61 -0.16 8.54
CA ASP A 207 5.75 0.85 9.15
C ASP A 207 5.07 1.73 8.07
N LEU A 208 5.80 2.07 7.00
CA LEU A 208 5.26 2.82 5.86
C LEU A 208 4.22 2.01 5.08
N LEU A 209 4.46 0.72 4.84
CA LEU A 209 3.47 -0.15 4.20
C LEU A 209 2.24 -0.37 5.08
N GLN A 210 2.41 -0.49 6.39
CA GLN A 210 1.28 -0.56 7.33
C GLN A 210 0.41 0.70 7.22
N ALA A 211 1.00 1.90 7.22
CA ALA A 211 0.27 3.15 7.04
C ALA A 211 -0.47 3.19 5.69
N LEU A 212 0.19 2.76 4.61
CA LEU A 212 -0.41 2.69 3.28
C LEU A 212 -1.60 1.72 3.24
N MET A 213 -1.48 0.52 3.82
CA MET A 213 -2.58 -0.45 3.86
C MET A 213 -3.75 0.03 4.71
N GLN A 214 -3.50 0.67 5.84
CA GLN A 214 -4.54 1.33 6.63
C GLN A 214 -5.27 2.41 5.83
N LYS A 215 -4.55 3.18 5.01
CA LYS A 215 -5.15 4.21 4.15
C LYS A 215 -5.96 3.61 3.00
N ILE A 216 -5.49 2.53 2.38
CA ILE A 216 -6.22 1.79 1.36
C ILE A 216 -7.56 1.28 1.91
N THR A 217 -7.56 0.71 3.11
CA THR A 217 -8.73 0.08 3.73
C THR A 217 -9.61 1.04 4.55
N ALA A 218 -9.21 2.32 4.66
CA ALA A 218 -9.98 3.32 5.37
C ALA A 218 -11.39 3.49 4.78
N VAL A 219 -12.40 3.44 5.64
CA VAL A 219 -13.80 3.74 5.29
C VAL A 219 -14.17 5.10 5.87
N HIS A 220 -14.82 5.93 5.06
CA HIS A 220 -15.28 7.23 5.51
C HIS A 220 -16.65 7.03 6.19
N SER A 221 -16.73 7.31 7.49
CA SER A 221 -18.05 7.41 8.14
C SER A 221 -18.84 8.54 7.50
N THR A 222 -19.86 8.21 6.76
CA THR A 222 -20.78 9.14 6.08
C THR A 222 -21.61 10.03 7.04
N VAL A 223 -21.29 10.04 8.33
CA VAL A 223 -22.04 10.77 9.37
C VAL A 223 -21.83 12.29 9.33
N GLN A 224 -20.84 12.82 8.58
CA GLN A 224 -20.58 14.27 8.55
C GLN A 224 -21.04 15.00 7.28
N ALA A 225 -21.53 14.32 6.25
CA ALA A 225 -22.02 14.98 5.04
C ALA A 225 -23.46 15.52 5.18
N GLY A 226 -24.26 15.01 6.12
CA GLY A 226 -25.65 15.42 6.32
C GLY A 226 -25.87 16.73 7.10
N MET A 227 -24.82 17.33 7.69
CA MET A 227 -24.98 18.54 8.53
C MET A 227 -24.50 19.84 7.85
N ARG A 228 -23.98 19.81 6.64
CA ARG A 228 -23.56 21.04 5.93
C ARG A 228 -24.53 21.56 4.88
N ASP A 229 -25.48 20.75 4.43
CA ASP A 229 -26.44 21.19 3.39
C ASP A 229 -27.69 21.85 3.95
N GLU A 230 -27.96 21.79 5.27
CA GLU A 230 -29.13 22.47 5.88
C GLU A 230 -28.87 23.92 6.33
N GLU A 231 -27.62 24.39 6.37
CA GLU A 231 -27.28 25.74 6.84
C GLU A 231 -27.17 26.79 5.72
N LEU A 232 -27.39 26.41 4.45
CA LEU A 232 -27.29 27.30 3.29
C LEU A 232 -28.63 27.64 2.62
N ALA A 233 -29.76 27.30 3.21
CA ALA A 233 -31.08 27.60 2.69
C ALA A 233 -31.86 28.53 3.63
N ALA A 234 -31.43 29.79 3.75
CA ALA A 234 -32.29 30.88 4.21
C ALA A 234 -32.33 31.97 3.13
N PRO A 235 -33.44 32.19 2.43
CA PRO A 235 -33.56 33.28 1.47
C PRO A 235 -33.78 34.60 2.22
N GLY A 236 -32.75 35.44 2.22
CA GLY A 236 -32.88 36.84 2.61
C GLY A 236 -33.66 37.58 1.54
N GLU A 237 -34.92 37.99 1.89
CA GLU A 237 -35.72 38.93 1.09
C GLU A 237 -34.98 40.25 0.95
N LEU A 238 -34.49 40.56 -0.24
CA LEU A 238 -34.01 41.90 -0.62
C LEU A 238 -35.19 42.75 -1.07
N ASN A 239 -35.61 43.63 -0.17
CA ASN A 239 -36.58 44.68 -0.38
C ASN A 239 -35.99 45.75 -1.33
N VAL A 240 -36.42 45.74 -2.59
CA VAL A 240 -36.00 46.79 -3.60
C VAL A 240 -36.99 47.91 -3.54
N SER A 241 -36.63 48.98 -2.83
CA SER A 241 -37.28 50.30 -2.90
C SER A 241 -37.09 50.92 -4.27
N LYS A 242 -38.23 51.22 -4.95
CA LYS A 242 -38.27 51.98 -6.18
C LYS A 242 -37.94 53.44 -5.88
N SER A 243 -36.92 54.01 -6.51
CA SER A 243 -36.81 55.45 -6.68
C SER A 243 -36.74 55.80 -8.18
N ASN A 244 -37.77 56.51 -8.65
CA ASN A 244 -37.86 57.15 -9.94
C ASN A 244 -36.81 58.28 -10.05
N GLY A 245 -36.09 58.33 -11.13
CA GLY A 245 -35.24 59.47 -11.51
C GLY A 245 -35.19 59.61 -13.01
N HIS A 246 -36.06 60.49 -13.53
CA HIS A 246 -35.99 61.07 -14.88
C HIS A 246 -34.63 61.74 -15.11
N PHE A 247 -33.99 61.49 -16.22
CA PHE A 247 -33.25 62.56 -16.90
C PHE A 247 -33.29 62.37 -18.42
N ALA A 248 -33.49 63.53 -19.05
CA ALA A 248 -33.82 63.75 -20.45
C ALA A 248 -32.60 63.78 -21.39
N HIS A 249 -32.94 63.67 -22.68
CA HIS A 249 -32.14 63.89 -23.89
C HIS A 249 -31.10 65.00 -23.82
N SER A 250 -29.97 64.78 -24.51
CA SER A 250 -29.51 65.79 -25.56
C SER A 250 -28.60 65.07 -26.54
N ALA A 251 -28.88 65.32 -27.82
CA ALA A 251 -28.06 65.01 -29.00
C ALA A 251 -26.84 65.94 -29.08
N ASP A 252 -25.71 65.39 -29.63
CA ASP A 252 -25.00 65.86 -30.81
C ASP A 252 -23.97 64.76 -31.20
#